data_a2618e3caaaf7145ba9623f8dcaba5f2
#
_entry.id   a2618e3caaaf7145ba9623f8dcaba5f2
#
_cell.length_a   1.000
_cell.length_b   1.000
_cell.length_c   1.000
_cell.angle_alpha   90.00
_cell.angle_beta   90.00
_cell.angle_gamma   90.00
#
_symmetry.space_group_name_H-M   'P 1'
#
loop_
_entity.id
_entity.type
_entity.pdbx_description
1 polymer ?
#
loop_
_entity_poly.entity_id
_entity_poly.type
_entity_poly.pdbx_seq_one_letter_code
_entity_poly.pdbx_strand_id
1 'polypeptide(L)'
;MSRAVLALLLLSSFSCWSQNYPARPVKIVVPFAVGGSADVYGRFLAAKLSDSLGQPVVVENRPGGGAVVGTDAVAKSPADGYTVLVMSNTHTVNETLIPKKPYDLMKDLAPITGINSQDLLLVINAELKANNLKEFIALAKSQPGKLNYASSGPGTPYHMAGELFKHMAGVDIVHVPHKGSDQARTAVLGHQVDMMFDAISTIVSHTKGGKLKALGTSGKHRSAVTPDVPTIAEAGVPGYEATIWLGLMAPAATPRPVIDKLNAEVIKAINAADVKENWAKQGAVPMGMSPEEFGKFLREDVQKWSKLVKDTGMKVD
;
A
#
# COMPACT_ATOMS: atom_id res chain seq x y z
N MET A 1 11.91 -4.41 63.24
CA MET A 1 12.09 -3.81 61.88
C MET A 1 10.78 -3.08 61.55
N SER A 2 10.91 -1.75 61.39
CA SER A 2 9.77 -0.84 61.39
C SER A 2 8.93 -0.98 60.07
N ARG A 3 7.58 -0.87 60.18
CA ARG A 3 6.63 -0.89 59.06
C ARG A 3 6.95 0.13 57.95
N ALA A 4 7.74 1.14 58.28
CA ALA A 4 8.24 2.17 57.35
C ALA A 4 9.27 1.64 56.31
N VAL A 5 10.08 0.63 56.67
CA VAL A 5 11.09 0.05 55.76
C VAL A 5 10.43 -0.87 54.69
N LEU A 6 9.30 -1.50 55.03
CA LEU A 6 8.56 -2.36 54.09
C LEU A 6 7.80 -1.53 53.03
N ALA A 7 7.35 -0.31 53.40
CA ALA A 7 6.66 0.58 52.46
C ALA A 7 7.62 1.22 51.45
N LEU A 8 8.89 1.44 51.78
CA LEU A 8 9.90 2.01 50.87
C LEU A 8 10.37 1.00 49.79
N LEU A 9 10.29 -0.31 50.09
CA LEU A 9 10.64 -1.40 49.15
C LEU A 9 9.56 -1.66 48.10
N LEU A 10 8.31 -1.27 48.35
CA LEU A 10 7.21 -1.41 47.38
C LEU A 10 7.10 -0.27 46.37
N LEU A 11 7.76 0.89 46.62
CA LEU A 11 7.77 2.04 45.71
C LEU A 11 8.88 2.00 44.67
N SER A 12 9.86 1.09 44.80
CA SER A 12 10.97 0.97 43.88
C SER A 12 10.74 0.09 42.65
N SER A 13 9.54 -0.52 42.51
CA SER A 13 9.27 -1.50 41.45
C SER A 13 8.66 -0.90 40.17
N PHE A 14 8.41 0.40 40.09
CA PHE A 14 7.74 1.03 38.95
C PHE A 14 8.64 1.77 37.97
N SER A 15 9.97 1.76 38.17
CA SER A 15 10.88 2.58 37.34
C SER A 15 11.62 1.82 36.24
N CYS A 16 11.19 0.64 35.81
CA CYS A 16 11.98 -0.22 34.91
C CYS A 16 11.49 -0.30 33.46
N TRP A 17 10.57 0.56 32.99
CA TRP A 17 10.04 0.49 31.61
C TRP A 17 10.51 1.60 30.69
N SER A 18 11.47 2.43 31.11
CA SER A 18 12.09 3.47 30.25
C SER A 18 13.39 3.01 29.58
N GLN A 19 13.66 1.71 29.48
CA GLN A 19 14.91 1.24 28.89
C GLN A 19 14.79 1.03 27.38
N ASN A 20 15.40 1.99 26.66
CA ASN A 20 15.95 1.85 25.30
C ASN A 20 15.16 0.97 24.29
N TYR A 21 13.90 1.33 23.98
CA TYR A 21 13.28 0.76 22.80
C TYR A 21 13.96 1.31 21.53
N PRO A 22 14.32 0.47 20.56
CA PRO A 22 14.34 -1.00 20.62
C PRO A 22 15.65 -1.54 21.21
N ALA A 23 15.55 -2.63 22.00
CA ALA A 23 16.70 -3.37 22.55
C ALA A 23 17.00 -4.69 21.81
N ARG A 24 16.20 -5.02 20.80
CA ARG A 24 16.28 -6.22 19.96
C ARG A 24 15.74 -5.94 18.57
N PRO A 25 15.94 -6.84 17.57
CA PRO A 25 15.45 -6.63 16.21
C PRO A 25 13.96 -6.35 16.13
N VAL A 26 13.58 -5.38 15.29
CA VAL A 26 12.19 -5.03 14.96
C VAL A 26 11.81 -5.72 13.65
N LYS A 27 10.61 -6.27 13.60
CA LYS A 27 10.06 -6.94 12.42
C LYS A 27 9.01 -6.06 11.74
N ILE A 28 9.19 -5.83 10.45
CA ILE A 28 8.18 -5.24 9.58
C ILE A 28 7.50 -6.37 8.80
N VAL A 29 6.24 -6.64 9.07
CA VAL A 29 5.45 -7.59 8.29
C VAL A 29 4.88 -6.86 7.07
N VAL A 30 5.17 -7.39 5.90
CA VAL A 30 4.60 -6.96 4.62
C VAL A 30 3.59 -8.03 4.19
N PRO A 31 2.27 -7.75 4.22
CA PRO A 31 1.23 -8.74 3.94
C PRO A 31 1.00 -8.98 2.44
N PHE A 32 2.04 -8.77 1.65
CA PHE A 32 2.06 -8.90 0.18
C PHE A 32 3.27 -9.70 -0.28
N ALA A 33 3.19 -10.21 -1.52
CA ALA A 33 4.30 -10.93 -2.13
C ALA A 33 5.53 -10.02 -2.35
N VAL A 34 6.69 -10.65 -2.47
CA VAL A 34 7.96 -9.98 -2.78
C VAL A 34 7.89 -9.29 -4.14
N GLY A 35 8.59 -8.18 -4.33
CA GLY A 35 8.72 -7.46 -5.61
C GLY A 35 7.62 -6.44 -5.91
N GLY A 36 6.59 -6.33 -5.07
CA GLY A 36 5.59 -5.25 -5.14
C GLY A 36 6.05 -3.98 -4.42
N SER A 37 5.34 -2.86 -4.62
CA SER A 37 5.71 -1.58 -4.01
C SER A 37 5.80 -1.65 -2.48
N ALA A 38 4.90 -2.37 -1.82
CA ALA A 38 4.93 -2.56 -0.37
C ALA A 38 6.21 -3.26 0.12
N ASP A 39 6.72 -4.25 -0.64
CA ASP A 39 7.98 -4.93 -0.34
C ASP A 39 9.18 -4.00 -0.56
N VAL A 40 9.21 -3.30 -1.69
CA VAL A 40 10.30 -2.35 -2.03
C VAL A 40 10.44 -1.26 -0.97
N TYR A 41 9.34 -0.57 -0.64
CA TYR A 41 9.37 0.50 0.35
C TYR A 41 9.49 -0.01 1.79
N GLY A 42 8.96 -1.20 2.10
CA GLY A 42 9.16 -1.88 3.37
C GLY A 42 10.63 -2.20 3.64
N ARG A 43 11.37 -2.72 2.64
CA ARG A 43 12.81 -2.98 2.74
C ARG A 43 13.63 -1.70 2.81
N PHE A 44 13.26 -0.69 2.04
CA PHE A 44 13.89 0.62 2.12
C PHE A 44 13.74 1.20 3.54
N LEU A 45 12.52 1.19 4.09
CA LEU A 45 12.27 1.68 5.44
C LEU A 45 13.03 0.86 6.49
N ALA A 46 13.08 -0.48 6.35
CA ALA A 46 13.82 -1.36 7.25
C ALA A 46 15.31 -1.00 7.30
N ALA A 47 15.93 -0.73 6.15
CA ALA A 47 17.33 -0.31 6.09
C ALA A 47 17.54 1.02 6.83
N LYS A 48 16.77 2.06 6.52
CA LYS A 48 16.87 3.38 7.18
C LYS A 48 16.60 3.32 8.69
N LEU A 49 15.62 2.54 9.11
CA LEU A 49 15.29 2.35 10.53
C LEU A 49 16.37 1.53 11.26
N SER A 50 17.02 0.57 10.62
CA SER A 50 18.12 -0.17 11.22
C SER A 50 19.26 0.77 11.62
N ASP A 51 19.62 1.71 10.73
CA ASP A 51 20.65 2.71 10.99
C ASP A 51 20.25 3.66 12.12
N SER A 52 19.01 4.16 12.11
CA SER A 52 18.58 5.19 13.06
C SER A 52 18.23 4.64 14.44
N LEU A 53 17.71 3.42 14.52
CA LEU A 53 17.35 2.76 15.78
C LEU A 53 18.53 2.01 16.43
N GLY A 54 19.61 1.76 15.70
CA GLY A 54 20.75 0.99 16.19
C GLY A 54 20.45 -0.49 16.45
N GLN A 55 19.37 -1.00 15.88
CA GLN A 55 18.94 -2.40 15.96
C GLN A 55 18.51 -2.89 14.59
N PRO A 56 18.74 -4.16 14.24
CA PRO A 56 18.27 -4.71 12.98
C PRO A 56 16.76 -4.55 12.81
N VAL A 57 16.34 -4.04 11.66
CA VAL A 57 14.95 -4.04 11.24
C VAL A 57 14.81 -4.98 10.06
N VAL A 58 13.98 -6.02 10.18
CA VAL A 58 13.87 -7.09 9.19
C VAL A 58 12.47 -7.12 8.57
N VAL A 59 12.42 -7.39 7.27
CA VAL A 59 11.14 -7.55 6.54
C VAL A 59 10.77 -9.01 6.45
N GLU A 60 9.51 -9.31 6.79
CA GLU A 60 8.90 -10.62 6.61
C GLU A 60 7.67 -10.48 5.70
N ASN A 61 7.71 -11.10 4.51
CA ASN A 61 6.55 -11.16 3.62
C ASN A 61 5.58 -12.26 4.06
N ARG A 62 4.31 -11.90 4.35
CA ARG A 62 3.23 -12.82 4.71
C ARG A 62 1.99 -12.58 3.85
N PRO A 63 2.01 -12.95 2.56
CA PRO A 63 0.87 -12.79 1.67
C PRO A 63 -0.25 -13.76 2.01
N GLY A 64 -1.46 -13.46 1.54
CA GLY A 64 -2.62 -14.35 1.59
C GLY A 64 -3.92 -13.65 1.97
N GLY A 65 -5.03 -14.12 1.36
CA GLY A 65 -6.38 -13.62 1.65
C GLY A 65 -6.56 -12.11 1.43
N GLY A 66 -5.93 -11.51 0.42
CA GLY A 66 -5.99 -10.06 0.23
C GLY A 66 -5.36 -9.30 1.40
N ALA A 67 -4.17 -9.70 1.84
CA ALA A 67 -3.44 -9.16 3.00
C ALA A 67 -3.98 -9.58 4.39
N VAL A 68 -5.05 -10.33 4.49
CA VAL A 68 -5.67 -10.74 5.76
C VAL A 68 -4.71 -11.56 6.64
N VAL A 69 -3.98 -12.53 6.04
CA VAL A 69 -3.08 -13.43 6.79
C VAL A 69 -1.97 -12.67 7.52
N GLY A 70 -1.27 -11.78 6.84
CA GLY A 70 -0.18 -11.01 7.44
C GLY A 70 -0.70 -9.98 8.46
N THR A 71 -1.82 -9.34 8.18
CA THR A 71 -2.44 -8.36 9.07
C THR A 71 -2.93 -9.00 10.37
N ASP A 72 -3.60 -10.14 10.29
CA ASP A 72 -4.04 -10.91 11.46
C ASP A 72 -2.87 -11.33 12.36
N ALA A 73 -1.77 -11.77 11.74
CA ALA A 73 -0.56 -12.12 12.47
C ALA A 73 0.03 -10.94 13.25
N VAL A 74 -0.03 -9.72 12.72
CA VAL A 74 0.42 -8.52 13.44
C VAL A 74 -0.59 -8.12 14.52
N ALA A 75 -1.88 -8.09 14.21
CA ALA A 75 -2.92 -7.72 15.16
C ALA A 75 -2.88 -8.59 16.45
N LYS A 76 -2.48 -9.86 16.31
CA LYS A 76 -2.34 -10.84 17.41
C LYS A 76 -0.92 -10.91 18.00
N SER A 77 0.03 -10.14 17.50
CA SER A 77 1.40 -10.13 18.04
C SER A 77 1.46 -9.34 19.36
N PRO A 78 2.52 -9.56 20.20
CA PRO A 78 2.74 -8.73 21.37
C PRO A 78 2.74 -7.24 21.04
N ALA A 79 2.03 -6.46 21.86
CA ALA A 79 1.90 -5.01 21.67
C ALA A 79 3.10 -4.25 22.29
N ASP A 80 4.30 -4.60 21.88
CA ASP A 80 5.57 -4.08 22.41
C ASP A 80 6.38 -3.28 21.38
N GLY A 81 5.82 -3.12 20.15
CA GLY A 81 6.43 -2.37 19.05
C GLY A 81 7.47 -3.14 18.24
N TYR A 82 7.79 -4.38 18.58
CA TYR A 82 8.78 -5.19 17.85
C TYR A 82 8.20 -5.92 16.62
N THR A 83 6.89 -5.86 16.44
CA THR A 83 6.24 -6.33 15.21
C THR A 83 5.30 -5.24 14.72
N VAL A 84 5.55 -4.74 13.52
CA VAL A 84 4.75 -3.68 12.87
C VAL A 84 4.31 -4.11 11.49
N LEU A 85 3.24 -3.51 10.98
CA LEU A 85 2.60 -3.84 9.72
C LEU A 85 2.85 -2.75 8.69
N VAL A 86 3.35 -3.10 7.51
CA VAL A 86 3.16 -2.25 6.32
C VAL A 86 1.74 -2.48 5.81
N MET A 87 0.98 -1.41 5.68
CA MET A 87 -0.38 -1.43 5.15
C MET A 87 -0.51 -0.59 3.89
N SER A 88 -1.61 -0.78 3.18
CA SER A 88 -2.02 0.00 2.00
C SER A 88 -3.54 0.17 1.97
N ASN A 89 -4.07 0.82 0.95
CA ASN A 89 -5.53 0.89 0.71
C ASN A 89 -6.23 -0.48 0.62
N THR A 90 -5.52 -1.58 0.39
CA THR A 90 -6.11 -2.93 0.53
C THR A 90 -6.80 -3.11 1.89
N HIS A 91 -6.21 -2.60 2.96
CA HIS A 91 -6.74 -2.77 4.32
C HIS A 91 -8.02 -1.96 4.54
N THR A 92 -8.07 -0.73 4.03
CA THR A 92 -9.26 0.13 4.10
C THR A 92 -10.40 -0.37 3.23
N VAL A 93 -10.08 -0.91 2.04
CA VAL A 93 -11.02 -1.61 1.16
C VAL A 93 -11.62 -2.84 1.84
N ASN A 94 -10.79 -3.64 2.52
CA ASN A 94 -11.20 -4.87 3.18
C ASN A 94 -12.19 -4.67 4.32
N GLU A 95 -12.31 -3.44 4.86
CA GLU A 95 -13.35 -3.13 5.86
C GLU A 95 -14.76 -3.37 5.30
N THR A 96 -14.95 -3.20 3.99
CA THR A 96 -16.23 -3.47 3.31
C THR A 96 -16.19 -4.76 2.48
N LEU A 97 -15.07 -5.02 1.80
CA LEU A 97 -14.94 -6.12 0.85
C LEU A 97 -14.84 -7.49 1.54
N ILE A 98 -14.20 -7.55 2.74
CA ILE A 98 -14.04 -8.78 3.53
C ILE A 98 -14.58 -8.55 4.96
N PRO A 99 -15.90 -8.47 5.13
CA PRO A 99 -16.49 -8.11 6.43
C PRO A 99 -16.25 -9.16 7.53
N LYS A 100 -15.99 -10.41 7.16
CA LYS A 100 -15.74 -11.53 8.10
C LYS A 100 -14.25 -11.85 8.28
N LYS A 101 -13.35 -10.85 8.21
CA LYS A 101 -11.94 -11.05 8.52
C LYS A 101 -11.71 -11.20 10.05
N PRO A 102 -10.61 -11.84 10.50
CA PRO A 102 -10.38 -12.17 11.91
C PRO A 102 -9.86 -11.00 12.77
N TYR A 103 -9.88 -9.79 12.25
CA TYR A 103 -9.47 -8.56 12.95
C TYR A 103 -10.35 -7.38 12.49
N ASP A 104 -10.38 -6.32 13.30
CA ASP A 104 -10.92 -5.00 12.99
C ASP A 104 -9.76 -4.02 12.83
N LEU A 105 -9.65 -3.38 11.66
CA LEU A 105 -8.48 -2.55 11.33
C LEU A 105 -8.24 -1.44 12.36
N MET A 106 -9.30 -0.71 12.72
CA MET A 106 -9.18 0.48 13.57
C MET A 106 -9.24 0.18 15.07
N LYS A 107 -9.61 -1.05 15.45
CA LYS A 107 -9.72 -1.49 16.84
C LYS A 107 -8.50 -2.29 17.28
N ASP A 108 -7.99 -3.16 16.42
CA ASP A 108 -6.94 -4.11 16.76
C ASP A 108 -5.53 -3.61 16.36
N LEU A 109 -5.48 -2.50 15.59
CA LEU A 109 -4.23 -1.88 15.15
C LEU A 109 -4.22 -0.38 15.45
N ALA A 110 -3.05 0.12 15.87
CA ALA A 110 -2.77 1.54 16.11
C ALA A 110 -2.00 2.13 14.93
N PRO A 111 -2.40 3.29 14.38
CA PRO A 111 -1.69 3.98 13.33
C PRO A 111 -0.33 4.51 13.85
N ILE A 112 0.72 4.37 13.02
CA ILE A 112 2.03 4.98 13.27
C ILE A 112 2.20 6.19 12.35
N THR A 113 2.19 5.99 11.03
CA THR A 113 2.30 7.08 10.04
C THR A 113 2.02 6.58 8.62
N GLY A 114 1.69 7.50 7.69
CA GLY A 114 1.80 7.28 6.26
C GLY A 114 3.27 7.27 5.81
N ILE A 115 3.64 6.32 4.95
CA ILE A 115 5.00 6.20 4.41
C ILE A 115 5.11 7.04 3.14
N ASN A 116 4.39 6.64 2.09
CA ASN A 116 4.35 7.33 0.82
C ASN A 116 3.03 7.12 0.09
N SER A 117 2.79 7.97 -0.91
CA SER A 117 1.79 7.76 -1.95
C SER A 117 2.45 7.80 -3.33
N GLN A 118 1.85 7.12 -4.30
CA GLN A 118 2.29 7.15 -5.70
C GLN A 118 1.12 6.87 -6.64
N ASP A 119 1.25 7.35 -7.86
CA ASP A 119 0.31 7.05 -8.90
C ASP A 119 0.55 5.65 -9.47
N LEU A 120 -0.51 5.09 -10.04
CA LEU A 120 -0.45 3.91 -10.88
C LEU A 120 -0.33 4.33 -12.34
N LEU A 121 0.26 3.46 -13.14
CA LEU A 121 0.31 3.59 -14.58
C LEU A 121 -0.60 2.51 -15.18
N LEU A 122 -1.59 2.93 -15.98
CA LEU A 122 -2.36 2.01 -16.82
C LEU A 122 -1.49 1.64 -18.00
N VAL A 123 -1.15 0.36 -18.09
CA VAL A 123 -0.35 -0.19 -19.19
C VAL A 123 -1.10 -1.30 -19.91
N ILE A 124 -0.82 -1.44 -21.19
CA ILE A 124 -1.29 -2.56 -22.03
C ILE A 124 -0.09 -3.29 -22.63
N ASN A 125 -0.29 -4.54 -23.04
CA ASN A 125 0.72 -5.26 -23.83
C ASN A 125 0.97 -4.54 -25.16
N ALA A 126 2.21 -4.62 -25.66
CA ALA A 126 2.63 -3.84 -26.82
C ALA A 126 1.94 -4.26 -28.15
N GLU A 127 1.42 -5.49 -28.23
CA GLU A 127 0.79 -6.01 -29.45
C GLU A 127 -0.69 -5.59 -29.56
N LEU A 128 -1.31 -5.14 -28.47
CA LEU A 128 -2.69 -4.72 -28.50
C LEU A 128 -2.88 -3.51 -29.42
N LYS A 129 -3.91 -3.57 -30.27
CA LYS A 129 -4.20 -2.53 -31.29
C LYS A 129 -4.85 -1.29 -30.68
N ALA A 130 -4.14 -0.65 -29.76
CA ALA A 130 -4.45 0.65 -29.18
C ALA A 130 -3.15 1.38 -28.86
N ASN A 131 -3.06 2.69 -29.13
CA ASN A 131 -1.87 3.51 -28.90
C ASN A 131 -2.12 4.62 -27.85
N ASN A 132 -3.37 4.79 -27.45
CA ASN A 132 -3.80 5.76 -26.44
C ASN A 132 -5.05 5.22 -25.71
N LEU A 133 -5.41 5.88 -24.61
CA LEU A 133 -6.53 5.45 -23.78
C LEU A 133 -7.87 5.47 -24.52
N LYS A 134 -8.08 6.44 -25.42
CA LYS A 134 -9.33 6.57 -26.18
C LYS A 134 -9.52 5.39 -27.13
N GLU A 135 -8.45 4.98 -27.82
CA GLU A 135 -8.45 3.80 -28.68
C GLU A 135 -8.69 2.52 -27.87
N PHE A 136 -8.07 2.39 -26.69
CA PHE A 136 -8.27 1.25 -25.80
C PHE A 136 -9.72 1.15 -25.32
N ILE A 137 -10.32 2.27 -24.88
CA ILE A 137 -11.74 2.30 -24.47
C ILE A 137 -12.65 1.91 -25.64
N ALA A 138 -12.39 2.42 -26.84
CA ALA A 138 -13.16 2.06 -28.04
C ALA A 138 -13.03 0.57 -28.37
N LEU A 139 -11.82 0.01 -28.28
CA LEU A 139 -11.56 -1.42 -28.47
C LEU A 139 -12.33 -2.26 -27.45
N ALA A 140 -12.26 -1.89 -26.15
CA ALA A 140 -12.95 -2.61 -25.08
C ALA A 140 -14.49 -2.58 -25.26
N LYS A 141 -15.04 -1.43 -25.68
CA LYS A 141 -16.48 -1.30 -25.98
C LYS A 141 -16.94 -2.09 -27.20
N SER A 142 -16.07 -2.28 -28.20
CA SER A 142 -16.41 -3.05 -29.41
C SER A 142 -16.45 -4.56 -29.18
N GLN A 143 -15.87 -5.05 -28.07
CA GLN A 143 -15.78 -6.47 -27.76
C GLN A 143 -15.91 -6.73 -26.24
N PRO A 144 -17.14 -6.49 -25.67
CA PRO A 144 -17.36 -6.63 -24.24
C PRO A 144 -17.00 -8.03 -23.73
N GLY A 145 -16.35 -8.11 -22.57
CA GLY A 145 -15.94 -9.36 -21.93
C GLY A 145 -14.80 -10.12 -22.61
N LYS A 146 -14.17 -9.56 -23.66
CA LYS A 146 -13.04 -10.23 -24.36
C LYS A 146 -11.67 -9.80 -23.84
N LEU A 147 -11.50 -8.51 -23.57
CA LEU A 147 -10.28 -8.02 -22.97
C LEU A 147 -10.24 -8.35 -21.48
N ASN A 148 -9.02 -8.45 -20.94
CA ASN A 148 -8.82 -8.76 -19.54
C ASN A 148 -7.75 -7.88 -18.90
N TYR A 149 -7.77 -7.81 -17.57
CA TYR A 149 -6.75 -7.07 -16.82
C TYR A 149 -6.21 -7.86 -15.63
N ALA A 150 -4.90 -7.74 -15.40
CA ALA A 150 -4.23 -8.36 -14.27
C ALA A 150 -4.21 -7.45 -13.05
N SER A 151 -4.27 -8.06 -11.86
CA SER A 151 -3.99 -7.39 -10.59
C SER A 151 -3.16 -8.28 -9.66
N SER A 152 -2.68 -7.73 -8.56
CA SER A 152 -1.98 -8.49 -7.51
C SER A 152 -2.93 -9.21 -6.54
N GLY A 153 -4.18 -9.39 -6.93
CA GLY A 153 -5.22 -10.09 -6.17
C GLY A 153 -6.40 -9.20 -5.82
N PRO A 154 -7.52 -9.82 -5.39
CA PRO A 154 -8.73 -9.10 -5.01
C PRO A 154 -8.50 -8.06 -3.89
N GLY A 155 -9.17 -6.90 -3.98
CA GLY A 155 -9.09 -5.82 -3.01
C GLY A 155 -7.76 -5.04 -3.00
N THR A 156 -6.78 -5.43 -3.82
CA THR A 156 -5.53 -4.66 -3.93
C THR A 156 -5.74 -3.35 -4.68
N PRO A 157 -4.86 -2.33 -4.50
CA PRO A 157 -4.98 -1.05 -5.22
C PRO A 157 -5.06 -1.22 -6.74
N TYR A 158 -4.38 -2.20 -7.28
CA TYR A 158 -4.37 -2.50 -8.72
C TYR A 158 -5.72 -3.05 -9.21
N HIS A 159 -6.36 -3.92 -8.40
CA HIS A 159 -7.72 -4.39 -8.65
C HIS A 159 -8.72 -3.24 -8.56
N MET A 160 -8.65 -2.45 -7.48
CA MET A 160 -9.56 -1.32 -7.25
C MET A 160 -9.45 -0.25 -8.33
N ALA A 161 -8.24 0.03 -8.81
CA ALA A 161 -8.04 0.94 -9.94
C ALA A 161 -8.67 0.40 -11.23
N GLY A 162 -8.55 -0.91 -11.48
CA GLY A 162 -9.18 -1.57 -12.61
C GLY A 162 -10.71 -1.51 -12.56
N GLU A 163 -11.31 -1.83 -11.41
CA GLU A 163 -12.78 -1.78 -11.24
C GLU A 163 -13.32 -0.35 -11.31
N LEU A 164 -12.62 0.63 -10.73
CA LEU A 164 -12.98 2.04 -10.88
C LEU A 164 -12.93 2.46 -12.34
N PHE A 165 -11.90 2.03 -13.08
CA PHE A 165 -11.78 2.31 -14.51
C PHE A 165 -12.93 1.68 -15.30
N LYS A 166 -13.25 0.41 -15.09
CA LYS A 166 -14.40 -0.27 -15.72
C LYS A 166 -15.69 0.51 -15.52
N HIS A 167 -15.95 0.87 -14.25
CA HIS A 167 -17.17 1.59 -13.86
C HIS A 167 -17.27 2.97 -14.55
N MET A 168 -16.18 3.77 -14.47
CA MET A 168 -16.20 5.14 -14.98
C MET A 168 -16.09 5.23 -16.51
N ALA A 169 -15.35 4.34 -17.17
CA ALA A 169 -15.21 4.30 -18.63
C ALA A 169 -16.37 3.58 -19.32
N GLY A 170 -17.20 2.84 -18.56
CA GLY A 170 -18.30 2.03 -19.08
C GLY A 170 -17.81 0.93 -20.01
N VAL A 171 -16.77 0.19 -19.59
CA VAL A 171 -16.18 -0.93 -20.33
C VAL A 171 -16.33 -2.24 -19.56
N ASP A 172 -16.53 -3.33 -20.30
CA ASP A 172 -16.55 -4.68 -19.75
C ASP A 172 -15.24 -5.39 -20.08
N ILE A 173 -14.35 -5.48 -19.07
CA ILE A 173 -13.06 -6.18 -19.11
C ILE A 173 -12.97 -7.15 -17.92
N VAL A 174 -12.42 -8.35 -18.16
CA VAL A 174 -12.42 -9.45 -17.19
C VAL A 174 -11.23 -9.32 -16.24
N HIS A 175 -11.46 -9.42 -14.94
CA HIS A 175 -10.39 -9.44 -13.95
C HIS A 175 -9.68 -10.80 -13.89
N VAL A 176 -8.35 -10.80 -13.95
CA VAL A 176 -7.47 -11.98 -13.81
C VAL A 176 -6.55 -11.76 -12.60
N PRO A 177 -6.90 -12.28 -11.42
CA PRO A 177 -6.11 -12.08 -10.21
C PRO A 177 -4.83 -12.92 -10.22
N HIS A 178 -3.73 -12.35 -9.70
CA HIS A 178 -2.44 -13.01 -9.47
C HIS A 178 -2.05 -12.93 -8.00
N LYS A 179 -1.07 -13.74 -7.56
CA LYS A 179 -0.61 -13.74 -6.17
C LYS A 179 0.27 -12.54 -5.80
N GLY A 180 0.68 -11.72 -6.78
CA GLY A 180 1.50 -10.53 -6.59
C GLY A 180 1.61 -9.70 -7.87
N SER A 181 2.08 -8.44 -7.77
CA SER A 181 2.20 -7.54 -8.94
C SER A 181 3.31 -7.96 -9.90
N ASP A 182 4.35 -8.66 -9.44
CA ASP A 182 5.39 -9.25 -10.27
C ASP A 182 4.84 -10.30 -11.24
N GLN A 183 3.98 -11.20 -10.73
CA GLN A 183 3.31 -12.21 -11.55
C GLN A 183 2.32 -11.58 -12.54
N ALA A 184 1.52 -10.61 -12.07
CA ALA A 184 0.60 -9.86 -12.92
C ALA A 184 1.36 -9.14 -14.05
N ARG A 185 2.48 -8.48 -13.74
CA ARG A 185 3.35 -7.82 -14.71
C ARG A 185 3.93 -8.79 -15.74
N THR A 186 4.39 -9.96 -15.28
CA THR A 186 4.90 -11.02 -16.13
C THR A 186 3.84 -11.51 -17.10
N ALA A 187 2.59 -11.67 -16.65
CA ALA A 187 1.48 -12.10 -17.51
C ALA A 187 1.16 -11.07 -18.61
N VAL A 188 1.21 -9.76 -18.32
CA VAL A 188 1.01 -8.70 -19.32
C VAL A 188 2.20 -8.63 -20.29
N LEU A 189 3.44 -8.74 -19.79
CA LEU A 189 4.64 -8.79 -20.61
C LEU A 189 4.69 -10.01 -21.53
N GLY A 190 4.11 -11.14 -21.08
CA GLY A 190 4.00 -12.38 -21.84
C GLY A 190 2.74 -12.48 -22.72
N HIS A 191 1.98 -11.38 -22.88
CA HIS A 191 0.75 -11.31 -23.70
C HIS A 191 -0.35 -12.29 -23.26
N GLN A 192 -0.32 -12.77 -22.01
CA GLN A 192 -1.34 -13.62 -21.43
C GLN A 192 -2.54 -12.82 -20.93
N VAL A 193 -2.30 -11.55 -20.58
CA VAL A 193 -3.28 -10.58 -20.10
C VAL A 193 -3.07 -9.27 -20.85
N ASP A 194 -4.17 -8.55 -21.17
CA ASP A 194 -4.16 -7.39 -22.04
C ASP A 194 -3.67 -6.12 -21.37
N MET A 195 -4.05 -5.88 -20.11
CA MET A 195 -3.70 -4.67 -19.38
C MET A 195 -3.47 -4.92 -17.89
N MET A 196 -2.87 -3.93 -17.24
CA MET A 196 -2.85 -3.82 -15.78
C MET A 196 -2.70 -2.37 -15.35
N PHE A 197 -3.08 -2.11 -14.11
CA PHE A 197 -2.55 -0.99 -13.34
C PHE A 197 -1.37 -1.48 -12.51
N ASP A 198 -0.26 -0.75 -12.52
CA ASP A 198 0.89 -1.05 -11.65
C ASP A 198 1.52 0.24 -11.14
N ALA A 199 2.24 0.17 -10.03
CA ALA A 199 2.93 1.32 -9.48
C ALA A 199 3.99 1.85 -10.48
N ILE A 200 4.06 3.16 -10.68
CA ILE A 200 5.03 3.76 -11.61
C ILE A 200 6.44 3.30 -11.30
N SER A 201 6.81 3.22 -10.01
CA SER A 201 8.13 2.79 -9.54
C SER A 201 8.55 1.39 -10.02
N THR A 202 7.58 0.51 -10.30
CA THR A 202 7.84 -0.88 -10.70
C THR A 202 7.66 -1.15 -12.18
N ILE A 203 6.90 -0.31 -12.91
CA ILE A 203 6.50 -0.60 -14.30
C ILE A 203 7.16 0.32 -15.34
N VAL A 204 7.62 1.52 -14.96
CA VAL A 204 8.08 2.55 -15.91
C VAL A 204 9.24 2.10 -16.79
N SER A 205 10.13 1.24 -16.30
CA SER A 205 11.25 0.71 -17.08
C SER A 205 10.78 -0.13 -18.28
N HIS A 206 9.67 -0.84 -18.14
CA HIS A 206 9.10 -1.68 -19.20
C HIS A 206 8.40 -0.85 -20.28
N THR A 207 7.84 0.31 -19.92
CA THR A 207 7.24 1.22 -20.89
C THR A 207 8.30 1.98 -21.67
N LYS A 208 9.36 2.46 -21.01
CA LYS A 208 10.53 3.08 -21.67
C LYS A 208 11.26 2.11 -22.61
N GLY A 209 11.27 0.83 -22.28
CA GLY A 209 11.82 -0.23 -23.11
C GLY A 209 10.92 -0.72 -24.25
N GLY A 210 9.72 -0.13 -24.44
CA GLY A 210 8.78 -0.50 -25.50
C GLY A 210 8.09 -1.86 -25.33
N LYS A 211 8.28 -2.53 -24.19
CA LYS A 211 7.65 -3.83 -23.91
C LYS A 211 6.17 -3.71 -23.53
N LEU A 212 5.78 -2.56 -23.00
CA LEU A 212 4.42 -2.19 -22.66
C LEU A 212 4.12 -0.79 -23.18
N LYS A 213 2.86 -0.50 -23.48
CA LYS A 213 2.37 0.85 -23.80
C LYS A 213 1.73 1.46 -22.56
N ALA A 214 2.15 2.67 -22.18
CA ALA A 214 1.52 3.45 -21.13
C ALA A 214 0.38 4.28 -21.71
N LEU A 215 -0.84 4.14 -21.17
CA LEU A 215 -2.02 4.84 -21.68
C LEU A 215 -2.49 5.99 -20.81
N GLY A 216 -2.14 5.99 -19.52
CA GLY A 216 -2.52 7.04 -18.60
C GLY A 216 -2.02 6.81 -17.19
N THR A 217 -1.78 7.90 -16.44
CA THR A 217 -1.48 7.89 -15.01
C THR A 217 -2.76 8.04 -14.19
N SER A 218 -2.83 7.40 -13.04
CA SER A 218 -4.04 7.37 -12.21
C SER A 218 -4.20 8.56 -11.28
N GLY A 219 -3.20 9.43 -11.22
CA GLY A 219 -3.18 10.59 -10.33
C GLY A 219 -3.99 11.76 -10.88
N LYS A 220 -4.21 12.74 -10.02
CA LYS A 220 -4.89 14.00 -10.36
C LYS A 220 -4.08 14.86 -11.34
N HIS A 221 -2.76 14.75 -11.29
CA HIS A 221 -1.82 15.50 -12.14
C HIS A 221 -0.90 14.52 -12.85
N ARG A 222 -0.30 14.94 -13.96
CA ARG A 222 0.71 14.13 -14.65
C ARG A 222 1.89 13.84 -13.76
N SER A 223 2.41 12.63 -13.84
CA SER A 223 3.60 12.26 -13.09
C SER A 223 4.85 12.88 -13.68
N ALA A 224 5.71 13.44 -12.83
CA ALA A 224 7.03 13.95 -13.28
C ALA A 224 7.94 12.84 -13.84
N VAL A 225 7.67 11.58 -13.53
CA VAL A 225 8.44 10.43 -14.05
C VAL A 225 8.03 10.06 -15.48
N THR A 226 6.79 10.38 -15.87
CA THR A 226 6.20 10.10 -17.17
C THR A 226 5.43 11.32 -17.68
N PRO A 227 6.09 12.49 -17.90
CA PRO A 227 5.41 13.76 -18.20
C PRO A 227 4.63 13.73 -19.51
N ASP A 228 5.04 12.89 -20.45
CA ASP A 228 4.39 12.71 -21.75
C ASP A 228 3.12 11.84 -21.66
N VAL A 229 2.93 11.09 -20.58
CA VAL A 229 1.74 10.25 -20.37
C VAL A 229 0.67 11.11 -19.69
N PRO A 230 -0.52 11.29 -20.33
CA PRO A 230 -1.60 12.06 -19.73
C PRO A 230 -2.17 11.35 -18.47
N THR A 231 -2.89 12.08 -17.64
CA THR A 231 -3.73 11.43 -16.64
C THR A 231 -4.91 10.71 -17.32
N ILE A 232 -5.43 9.68 -16.69
CA ILE A 232 -6.63 8.97 -17.19
C ILE A 232 -7.81 9.94 -17.30
N ALA A 233 -7.90 10.92 -16.39
CA ALA A 233 -8.91 11.97 -16.45
C ALA A 233 -8.77 12.85 -17.70
N GLU A 234 -7.54 13.30 -18.04
CA GLU A 234 -7.25 14.06 -19.27
C GLU A 234 -7.50 13.21 -20.52
N ALA A 235 -7.20 11.92 -20.46
CA ALA A 235 -7.25 11.01 -21.62
C ALA A 235 -8.65 10.49 -21.95
N GLY A 236 -9.71 10.90 -21.21
CA GLY A 236 -11.10 10.60 -21.58
C GLY A 236 -11.98 9.95 -20.50
N VAL A 237 -11.52 9.87 -19.23
CA VAL A 237 -12.32 9.42 -18.10
C VAL A 237 -12.33 10.50 -17.02
N PRO A 238 -13.11 11.58 -17.20
CA PRO A 238 -13.10 12.74 -16.29
C PRO A 238 -13.39 12.34 -14.83
N GLY A 239 -12.60 12.89 -13.91
CA GLY A 239 -12.74 12.63 -12.47
C GLY A 239 -12.12 11.30 -11.99
N TYR A 240 -11.49 10.52 -12.88
CA TYR A 240 -10.77 9.33 -12.46
C TYR A 240 -9.55 9.69 -11.60
N GLU A 241 -9.48 9.10 -10.40
CA GLU A 241 -8.34 9.23 -9.51
C GLU A 241 -8.22 7.98 -8.63
N ALA A 242 -7.10 7.26 -8.76
CA ALA A 242 -6.75 6.09 -7.96
C ALA A 242 -5.25 6.08 -7.66
N THR A 243 -4.89 6.35 -6.42
CA THR A 243 -3.51 6.30 -5.96
C THR A 243 -3.28 5.11 -5.05
N ILE A 244 -2.07 4.56 -5.04
CA ILE A 244 -1.64 3.64 -3.99
C ILE A 244 -0.92 4.44 -2.90
N TRP A 245 -1.20 4.13 -1.66
CA TRP A 245 -0.45 4.64 -0.53
C TRP A 245 -0.02 3.50 0.39
N LEU A 246 1.07 3.72 1.13
CA LEU A 246 1.58 2.81 2.14
C LEU A 246 1.64 3.53 3.47
N GLY A 247 1.44 2.77 4.53
CA GLY A 247 1.53 3.25 5.91
C GLY A 247 2.07 2.18 6.84
N LEU A 248 2.32 2.57 8.07
CA LEU A 248 2.82 1.69 9.12
C LEU A 248 1.84 1.68 10.29
N MET A 249 1.52 0.49 10.80
CA MET A 249 0.69 0.27 11.99
C MET A 249 1.36 -0.69 12.97
N ALA A 250 0.95 -0.64 14.22
CA ALA A 250 1.34 -1.59 15.25
C ALA A 250 0.09 -2.22 15.89
N PRO A 251 0.19 -3.27 16.74
CA PRO A 251 -0.91 -3.75 17.57
C PRO A 251 -1.52 -2.62 18.41
N ALA A 252 -2.83 -2.61 18.59
CA ALA A 252 -3.57 -1.48 19.19
C ALA A 252 -3.09 -1.10 20.61
N ALA A 253 -2.67 -2.07 21.42
CA ALA A 253 -2.21 -1.83 22.79
C ALA A 253 -0.71 -1.44 22.88
N THR A 254 -0.05 -1.17 21.76
CA THR A 254 1.36 -0.72 21.75
C THR A 254 1.50 0.60 22.50
N PRO A 255 2.43 0.71 23.48
CA PRO A 255 2.58 1.90 24.29
C PRO A 255 2.84 3.16 23.47
N ARG A 256 2.18 4.26 23.83
CA ARG A 256 2.29 5.53 23.11
C ARG A 256 3.72 6.01 22.88
N PRO A 257 4.65 5.94 23.84
CA PRO A 257 6.05 6.35 23.61
C PRO A 257 6.76 5.52 22.52
N VAL A 258 6.36 4.25 22.33
CA VAL A 258 6.90 3.38 21.27
C VAL A 258 6.35 3.81 19.90
N ILE A 259 5.05 4.09 19.83
CA ILE A 259 4.39 4.63 18.62
C ILE A 259 5.05 5.95 18.22
N ASP A 260 5.21 6.89 19.17
CA ASP A 260 5.81 8.21 18.91
C ASP A 260 7.26 8.10 18.43
N LYS A 261 8.06 7.18 19.02
CA LYS A 261 9.42 6.94 18.57
C LYS A 261 9.48 6.38 17.16
N LEU A 262 8.66 5.37 16.85
CA LEU A 262 8.58 4.82 15.48
C LEU A 262 8.11 5.87 14.48
N ASN A 263 7.10 6.66 14.82
CA ASN A 263 6.62 7.77 14.00
C ASN A 263 7.74 8.75 13.69
N ALA A 264 8.45 9.25 14.73
CA ALA A 264 9.52 10.22 14.57
C ALA A 264 10.65 9.70 13.67
N GLU A 265 11.09 8.44 13.87
CA GLU A 265 12.16 7.84 13.07
C GLU A 265 11.73 7.60 11.61
N VAL A 266 10.49 7.17 11.37
CA VAL A 266 9.96 7.02 10.00
C VAL A 266 9.86 8.39 9.32
N ILE A 267 9.29 9.40 9.99
CA ILE A 267 9.17 10.77 9.42
C ILE A 267 10.56 11.32 9.09
N LYS A 268 11.54 11.14 9.98
CA LYS A 268 12.93 11.54 9.73
C LYS A 268 13.50 10.84 8.49
N ALA A 269 13.30 9.52 8.37
CA ALA A 269 13.79 8.73 7.26
C ALA A 269 13.19 9.16 5.91
N ILE A 270 11.86 9.29 5.82
CA ILE A 270 11.18 9.61 4.57
C ILE A 270 11.35 11.08 4.15
N ASN A 271 11.70 11.98 5.10
CA ASN A 271 11.94 13.40 4.83
C ASN A 271 13.40 13.73 4.53
N ALA A 272 14.33 12.77 4.62
CA ALA A 272 15.71 12.97 4.25
C ALA A 272 15.81 13.40 2.77
N ALA A 273 16.74 14.34 2.47
CA ALA A 273 16.84 14.94 1.14
C ALA A 273 17.11 13.91 0.03
N ASP A 274 18.02 12.97 0.30
CA ASP A 274 18.37 11.87 -0.59
C ASP A 274 17.16 10.94 -0.88
N VAL A 275 16.30 10.73 0.13
CA VAL A 275 15.10 9.91 0.02
C VAL A 275 14.05 10.61 -0.82
N LYS A 276 13.78 11.89 -0.54
CA LYS A 276 12.82 12.69 -1.32
C LYS A 276 13.21 12.75 -2.78
N GLU A 277 14.48 13.00 -3.08
CA GLU A 277 14.99 13.04 -4.44
C GLU A 277 14.86 11.69 -5.15
N ASN A 278 15.25 10.60 -4.47
CA ASN A 278 15.15 9.25 -5.03
C ASN A 278 13.69 8.84 -5.28
N TRP A 279 12.81 9.10 -4.32
CA TRP A 279 11.39 8.75 -4.44
C TRP A 279 10.68 9.58 -5.52
N ALA A 280 11.02 10.88 -5.64
CA ALA A 280 10.49 11.71 -6.72
C ALA A 280 10.83 11.14 -8.11
N LYS A 281 12.06 10.62 -8.29
CA LYS A 281 12.47 9.91 -9.53
C LYS A 281 11.66 8.63 -9.79
N GLN A 282 11.05 8.07 -8.76
CA GLN A 282 10.19 6.89 -8.82
C GLN A 282 8.68 7.23 -8.83
N GLY A 283 8.33 8.51 -8.79
CA GLY A 283 6.95 8.97 -8.73
C GLY A 283 6.27 8.76 -7.38
N ALA A 284 7.05 8.59 -6.32
CA ALA A 284 6.54 8.47 -4.95
C ALA A 284 6.71 9.77 -4.18
N VAL A 285 5.70 10.10 -3.37
CA VAL A 285 5.65 11.29 -2.52
C VAL A 285 5.60 10.85 -1.05
N PRO A 286 6.51 11.32 -0.18
CA PRO A 286 6.42 11.07 1.25
C PRO A 286 5.11 11.57 1.84
N MET A 287 4.48 10.80 2.73
CA MET A 287 3.26 11.23 3.42
C MET A 287 3.52 11.85 4.79
N GLY A 288 4.29 11.21 5.68
CA GLY A 288 4.79 11.76 6.93
C GLY A 288 3.72 12.43 7.81
N MET A 289 2.82 11.64 8.40
CA MET A 289 1.71 12.09 9.24
C MET A 289 1.95 11.76 10.71
N SER A 290 1.39 12.55 11.64
CA SER A 290 1.25 12.11 13.03
C SER A 290 0.31 10.88 13.11
N PRO A 291 0.37 10.10 14.21
CA PRO A 291 -0.53 8.96 14.38
C PRO A 291 -2.02 9.35 14.31
N GLU A 292 -2.37 10.51 14.83
CA GLU A 292 -3.74 11.05 14.82
C GLU A 292 -4.20 11.42 13.41
N GLU A 293 -3.35 12.14 12.66
CA GLU A 293 -3.61 12.52 11.27
C GLU A 293 -3.73 11.29 10.38
N PHE A 294 -2.85 10.31 10.57
CA PHE A 294 -2.92 9.06 9.82
C PHE A 294 -4.18 8.26 10.17
N GLY A 295 -4.56 8.20 11.46
CA GLY A 295 -5.82 7.60 11.88
C GLY A 295 -7.06 8.27 11.28
N LYS A 296 -7.05 9.62 11.13
CA LYS A 296 -8.11 10.36 10.43
C LYS A 296 -8.14 10.00 8.94
N PHE A 297 -6.98 10.04 8.29
CA PHE A 297 -6.83 9.66 6.88
C PHE A 297 -7.37 8.25 6.61
N LEU A 298 -7.07 7.26 7.46
CA LEU A 298 -7.56 5.88 7.33
C LEU A 298 -9.10 5.83 7.36
N ARG A 299 -9.74 6.55 8.27
CA ARG A 299 -11.23 6.60 8.35
C ARG A 299 -11.86 7.18 7.10
N GLU A 300 -11.28 8.24 6.55
CA GLU A 300 -11.73 8.87 5.31
C GLU A 300 -11.54 7.93 4.11
N ASP A 301 -10.40 7.23 4.05
CA ASP A 301 -10.10 6.27 2.99
C ASP A 301 -11.03 5.04 3.05
N VAL A 302 -11.35 4.53 4.25
CA VAL A 302 -12.39 3.50 4.44
C VAL A 302 -13.74 3.96 3.87
N GLN A 303 -14.16 5.19 4.15
CA GLN A 303 -15.43 5.73 3.64
C GLN A 303 -15.44 5.83 2.11
N LYS A 304 -14.34 6.34 1.52
CA LYS A 304 -14.16 6.45 0.08
C LYS A 304 -14.33 5.09 -0.62
N TRP A 305 -13.59 4.10 -0.17
CA TRP A 305 -13.60 2.78 -0.80
C TRP A 305 -14.87 1.98 -0.50
N SER A 306 -15.47 2.15 0.69
CA SER A 306 -16.77 1.54 1.01
C SER A 306 -17.85 1.97 0.03
N LYS A 307 -17.82 3.24 -0.39
CA LYS A 307 -18.77 3.74 -1.39
C LYS A 307 -18.58 3.02 -2.72
N LEU A 308 -17.34 2.94 -3.23
CA LEU A 308 -17.05 2.27 -4.50
C LEU A 308 -17.45 0.79 -4.47
N VAL A 309 -17.08 0.05 -3.42
CA VAL A 309 -17.42 -1.38 -3.29
C VAL A 309 -18.93 -1.59 -3.32
N LYS A 310 -19.72 -0.71 -2.70
CA LYS A 310 -21.18 -0.77 -2.72
C LYS A 310 -21.77 -0.42 -4.08
N ASP A 311 -21.27 0.66 -4.71
CA ASP A 311 -21.77 1.17 -5.98
C ASP A 311 -21.48 0.19 -7.13
N THR A 312 -20.37 -0.53 -7.09
CA THR A 312 -19.97 -1.53 -8.11
C THR A 312 -20.49 -2.94 -7.82
N GLY A 313 -20.98 -3.20 -6.60
CA GLY A 313 -21.39 -4.55 -6.19
C GLY A 313 -20.23 -5.55 -6.12
N MET A 314 -19.00 -5.06 -6.04
CA MET A 314 -17.77 -5.85 -6.01
C MET A 314 -17.76 -6.86 -4.85
N LYS A 315 -17.34 -8.09 -5.15
CA LYS A 315 -17.21 -9.18 -4.18
C LYS A 315 -15.84 -9.83 -4.32
N VAL A 316 -15.37 -10.45 -3.25
CA VAL A 316 -14.25 -11.39 -3.26
C VAL A 316 -14.87 -12.77 -3.28
N ASP A 317 -14.63 -13.51 -4.37
CA ASP A 317 -15.03 -14.92 -4.49
C ASP A 317 -14.10 -15.81 -3.66
#